data_2ffc804a7ced6ddbf0bc59bb49755a6d
#
_entry.id   2ffc804a7ced6ddbf0bc59bb49755a6d
#
_cell.length_a   1.000
_cell.length_b   1.000
_cell.length_c   1.000
_cell.angle_alpha   90.00
_cell.angle_beta   90.00
_cell.angle_gamma   90.00
#
_symmetry.space_group_name_H-M   'P 1'
#
loop_
_entity.id
_entity.type
_entity.pdbx_description
1 polymer ?
#
loop_
_entity_poly.entity_id
_entity_poly.type
_entity_poly.pdbx_seq_one_letter_code
_entity_poly.pdbx_strand_id
1 'polypeptide(L)'
;MSFLPRRGVDSTLMALVEEAGRNVQRCGFLLRDLLVEYPEHATLAQDLKVCEQEGDRITHDIIHRLAGRGRVRAPFDAGDGYALATALDDIVDHSEQVAAQLGLYGVEAPMEQAVEFTEVLVGAGEQIARALRCLRTGTELAPHLVEIHRLENEGDRLQRDGVASLFAGGIDPMVVIRWKDIFESLEAAVDACETVAHVLEGITLKQRRRRPR
;
A
#
# COMPACT_ATOMS: atom_id res chain seq x y z
N MET A 1 7.62 28.22 -9.31
CA MET A 1 8.90 28.31 -8.58
C MET A 1 9.68 27.05 -8.84
N SER A 2 10.80 27.15 -9.57
CA SER A 2 11.65 26.00 -9.93
C SER A 2 12.39 25.49 -8.67
N PHE A 3 12.06 24.30 -8.22
CA PHE A 3 12.78 23.63 -7.13
C PHE A 3 14.09 23.06 -7.69
N LEU A 4 15.22 23.63 -7.24
CA LEU A 4 16.53 23.03 -7.47
C LEU A 4 16.59 21.65 -6.79
N PRO A 5 17.13 20.59 -7.46
CA PRO A 5 17.30 19.29 -6.84
C PRO A 5 18.15 19.44 -5.57
N ARG A 6 17.71 18.84 -4.47
CA ARG A 6 18.40 18.87 -3.17
C ARG A 6 19.78 18.23 -3.30
N ARG A 7 20.83 19.05 -3.52
CA ARG A 7 22.22 18.57 -3.60
C ARG A 7 22.55 17.78 -2.32
N GLY A 8 22.92 16.50 -2.48
CA GLY A 8 23.43 15.64 -1.43
C GLY A 8 22.43 14.68 -0.76
N VAL A 9 21.22 14.52 -1.29
CA VAL A 9 20.31 13.43 -0.88
C VAL A 9 20.85 12.10 -1.38
N ASP A 10 20.75 11.05 -0.57
CA ASP A 10 21.12 9.68 -0.94
C ASP A 10 20.21 9.18 -2.07
N SER A 11 20.73 9.19 -3.28
CA SER A 11 19.98 8.82 -4.49
C SER A 11 19.58 7.35 -4.50
N THR A 12 20.39 6.48 -3.88
CA THR A 12 20.10 5.04 -3.80
C THR A 12 18.93 4.79 -2.86
N LEU A 13 18.93 5.40 -1.68
CA LEU A 13 17.80 5.27 -0.75
C LEU A 13 16.49 5.78 -1.39
N MET A 14 16.54 6.93 -2.05
CA MET A 14 15.34 7.46 -2.70
C MET A 14 14.88 6.63 -3.89
N ALA A 15 15.80 5.96 -4.59
CA ALA A 15 15.45 5.02 -5.65
C ALA A 15 14.74 3.78 -5.10
N LEU A 16 15.21 3.23 -3.96
CA LEU A 16 14.57 2.11 -3.26
C LEU A 16 13.16 2.49 -2.77
N VAL A 17 12.99 3.68 -2.19
CA VAL A 17 11.67 4.16 -1.76
C VAL A 17 10.69 4.30 -2.94
N GLU A 18 11.16 4.80 -4.08
CA GLU A 18 10.32 4.85 -5.29
C GLU A 18 10.06 3.46 -5.88
N GLU A 19 10.99 2.53 -5.74
CA GLU A 19 10.83 1.13 -6.14
C GLU A 19 9.74 0.45 -5.31
N ALA A 20 9.75 0.63 -3.97
CA ALA A 20 8.68 0.17 -3.10
C ALA A 20 7.31 0.71 -3.52
N GLY A 21 7.20 2.01 -3.81
CA GLY A 21 5.94 2.59 -4.29
C GLY A 21 5.47 2.02 -5.63
N ARG A 22 6.37 1.67 -6.55
CA ARG A 22 6.01 0.96 -7.79
C ARG A 22 5.58 -0.48 -7.53
N ASN A 23 6.19 -1.14 -6.55
CA ASN A 23 5.81 -2.50 -6.16
C ASN A 23 4.41 -2.53 -5.57
N VAL A 24 4.06 -1.58 -4.68
CA VAL A 24 2.70 -1.39 -4.16
C VAL A 24 1.69 -1.19 -5.30
N GLN A 25 2.00 -0.30 -6.25
CA GLN A 25 1.13 -0.06 -7.40
C GLN A 25 0.94 -1.32 -8.24
N ARG A 26 2.01 -2.06 -8.52
CA ARG A 26 1.95 -3.34 -9.25
C ARG A 26 1.10 -4.36 -8.52
N CYS A 27 1.28 -4.48 -7.20
CA CYS A 27 0.52 -5.41 -6.37
C CYS A 27 -0.99 -5.13 -6.43
N GLY A 28 -1.39 -3.85 -6.32
CA GLY A 28 -2.80 -3.45 -6.46
C GLY A 28 -3.40 -3.87 -7.80
N PHE A 29 -2.69 -3.68 -8.93
CA PHE A 29 -3.14 -4.14 -10.24
C PHE A 29 -3.27 -5.66 -10.32
N LEU A 30 -2.28 -6.40 -9.80
CA LEU A 30 -2.32 -7.87 -9.81
C LEU A 30 -3.50 -8.41 -8.99
N LEU A 31 -3.79 -7.82 -7.83
CA LEU A 31 -4.92 -8.23 -6.99
C LEU A 31 -6.26 -7.92 -7.67
N ARG A 32 -6.39 -6.75 -8.29
CA ARG A 32 -7.57 -6.39 -9.07
C ARG A 32 -7.79 -7.40 -10.20
N ASP A 33 -6.76 -7.65 -11.00
CA ASP A 33 -6.86 -8.55 -12.14
C ASP A 33 -7.18 -9.97 -11.67
N LEU A 34 -6.63 -10.42 -10.53
CA LEU A 34 -6.97 -11.71 -9.91
C LEU A 34 -8.47 -11.82 -9.57
N LEU A 35 -9.06 -10.80 -8.95
CA LEU A 35 -10.48 -10.82 -8.57
C LEU A 35 -11.41 -10.63 -9.77
N VAL A 36 -11.05 -9.79 -10.75
CA VAL A 36 -11.86 -9.54 -11.94
C VAL A 36 -11.91 -10.76 -12.85
N GLU A 37 -10.79 -11.48 -12.98
CA GLU A 37 -10.65 -12.60 -13.92
C GLU A 37 -10.80 -13.97 -13.23
N TYR A 38 -11.17 -13.99 -11.93
CA TYR A 38 -11.37 -15.21 -11.15
C TYR A 38 -12.40 -16.17 -11.80
N PRO A 39 -12.18 -17.50 -11.83
CA PRO A 39 -11.15 -18.28 -11.12
C PRO A 39 -9.96 -18.71 -12.00
N GLU A 40 -9.80 -18.21 -13.22
CA GLU A 40 -8.89 -18.79 -14.22
C GLU A 40 -7.39 -18.42 -14.06
N HIS A 41 -6.98 -17.78 -12.93
CA HIS A 41 -5.67 -17.12 -12.81
C HIS A 41 -4.76 -17.62 -11.67
N ALA A 42 -4.42 -18.89 -11.66
CA ALA A 42 -3.37 -19.42 -10.78
C ALA A 42 -2.00 -18.69 -10.96
N THR A 43 -1.75 -18.12 -12.15
CA THR A 43 -0.55 -17.33 -12.43
C THR A 43 -0.54 -15.99 -11.70
N LEU A 44 -1.68 -15.28 -11.58
CA LEU A 44 -1.77 -13.99 -10.89
C LEU A 44 -1.53 -14.12 -9.38
N ALA A 45 -2.02 -15.19 -8.75
CA ALA A 45 -1.71 -15.46 -7.34
C ALA A 45 -0.21 -15.72 -7.13
N GLN A 46 0.45 -16.44 -8.07
CA GLN A 46 1.89 -16.62 -8.03
C GLN A 46 2.66 -15.32 -8.28
N ASP A 47 2.18 -14.46 -9.17
CA ASP A 47 2.77 -13.15 -9.45
C ASP A 47 2.63 -12.21 -8.25
N LEU A 48 1.53 -12.27 -7.49
CA LEU A 48 1.36 -11.56 -6.22
C LEU A 48 2.38 -12.01 -5.18
N LYS A 49 2.60 -13.32 -5.06
CA LYS A 49 3.63 -13.85 -4.16
C LYS A 49 5.05 -13.38 -4.56
N VAL A 50 5.36 -13.30 -5.86
CA VAL A 50 6.62 -12.73 -6.33
C VAL A 50 6.69 -11.24 -6.01
N CYS A 51 5.57 -10.52 -6.07
CA CYS A 51 5.48 -9.10 -5.74
C CYS A 51 5.76 -8.86 -4.25
N GLU A 52 5.27 -9.73 -3.36
CA GLU A 52 5.54 -9.72 -1.91
C GLU A 52 7.04 -9.96 -1.64
N GLN A 53 7.64 -11.02 -2.20
CA GLN A 53 9.06 -11.30 -2.02
C GLN A 53 9.97 -10.15 -2.51
N GLU A 54 9.55 -9.44 -3.55
CA GLU A 54 10.24 -8.25 -4.03
C GLU A 54 10.06 -7.08 -3.06
N GLY A 55 8.88 -6.92 -2.43
CA GLY A 55 8.59 -5.95 -1.36
C GLY A 55 9.50 -6.16 -0.16
N ASP A 56 9.56 -7.39 0.36
CA ASP A 56 10.45 -7.82 1.43
C ASP A 56 11.93 -7.43 1.16
N ARG A 57 12.41 -7.75 -0.04
CA ARG A 57 13.77 -7.41 -0.47
C ARG A 57 14.01 -5.91 -0.44
N ILE A 58 13.09 -5.13 -1.02
CA ILE A 58 13.21 -3.67 -1.09
C ILE A 58 13.20 -3.07 0.32
N THR A 59 12.29 -3.53 1.17
CA THR A 59 12.17 -3.10 2.57
C THR A 59 13.43 -3.41 3.36
N HIS A 60 13.98 -4.62 3.21
CA HIS A 60 15.27 -4.99 3.81
C HIS A 60 16.41 -4.07 3.34
N ASP A 61 16.51 -3.79 2.04
CA ASP A 61 17.52 -2.91 1.47
C ASP A 61 17.42 -1.47 1.97
N ILE A 62 16.18 -0.94 2.12
CA ILE A 62 15.93 0.38 2.72
C ILE A 62 16.43 0.41 4.16
N ILE A 63 16.01 -0.57 4.99
CA ILE A 63 16.38 -0.66 6.42
C ILE A 63 17.89 -0.80 6.56
N HIS A 64 18.52 -1.67 5.79
CA HIS A 64 19.99 -1.83 5.79
C HIS A 64 20.72 -0.53 5.43
N ARG A 65 20.19 0.21 4.44
CA ARG A 65 20.74 1.51 4.03
C ARG A 65 20.62 2.55 5.13
N LEU A 66 19.49 2.59 5.84
CA LEU A 66 19.26 3.48 6.97
C LEU A 66 20.15 3.17 8.18
N ALA A 67 20.43 1.89 8.44
CA ALA A 67 21.28 1.42 9.53
C ALA A 67 22.80 1.60 9.26
N GLY A 68 23.18 1.93 8.04
CA GLY A 68 24.58 2.08 7.63
C GLY A 68 25.35 3.14 8.44
N ARG A 69 26.68 2.93 8.65
CA ARG A 69 27.55 3.78 9.48
C ARG A 69 27.76 5.21 8.93
N GLY A 70 27.26 5.53 7.75
CA GLY A 70 27.34 6.85 7.12
C GLY A 70 26.13 7.72 7.49
N ARG A 71 26.32 9.07 7.50
CA ARG A 71 25.19 10.00 7.67
C ARG A 71 24.35 10.00 6.39
N VAL A 72 23.32 9.18 6.36
CA VAL A 72 22.37 9.13 5.24
C VAL A 72 21.66 10.48 5.15
N ARG A 73 21.80 11.15 4.02
CA ARG A 73 21.08 12.41 3.74
C ARG A 73 19.75 12.06 3.04
N ALA A 74 18.69 12.01 3.80
CA ALA A 74 17.34 11.81 3.29
C ALA A 74 16.44 13.00 3.66
N PRO A 75 15.30 13.18 2.98
CA PRO A 75 14.30 14.17 3.37
C PRO A 75 13.59 13.83 4.68
N PHE A 76 13.89 12.68 5.28
CA PHE A 76 13.34 12.14 6.53
C PHE A 76 14.47 11.63 7.43
N ASP A 77 14.18 11.37 8.71
CA ASP A 77 15.11 10.69 9.61
C ASP A 77 15.00 9.17 9.50
N ALA A 78 15.91 8.44 10.15
CA ALA A 78 15.95 6.99 10.04
C ALA A 78 14.68 6.30 10.60
N GLY A 79 14.07 6.88 11.63
CA GLY A 79 12.82 6.37 12.19
C GLY A 79 11.64 6.52 11.21
N ASP A 80 11.51 7.70 10.58
CA ASP A 80 10.50 7.92 9.54
C ASP A 80 10.73 6.99 8.34
N GLY A 81 12.00 6.80 7.94
CA GLY A 81 12.33 5.92 6.82
C GLY A 81 12.03 4.46 7.10
N TYR A 82 12.25 4.00 8.33
CA TYR A 82 11.86 2.66 8.78
C TYR A 82 10.32 2.51 8.75
N ALA A 83 9.59 3.45 9.37
CA ALA A 83 8.14 3.42 9.40
C ALA A 83 7.54 3.44 7.97
N LEU A 84 8.13 4.25 7.07
CA LEU A 84 7.69 4.30 5.68
C LEU A 84 7.91 2.97 4.95
N ALA A 85 9.08 2.34 5.12
CA ALA A 85 9.39 1.07 4.49
C ALA A 85 8.45 -0.04 4.97
N THR A 86 8.23 -0.15 6.29
CA THR A 86 7.33 -1.14 6.87
C THR A 86 5.88 -0.92 6.39
N ALA A 87 5.38 0.31 6.39
CA ALA A 87 4.01 0.58 5.94
C ALA A 87 3.80 0.28 4.44
N LEU A 88 4.83 0.46 3.60
CA LEU A 88 4.76 0.08 2.18
C LEU A 88 4.76 -1.45 2.00
N ASP A 89 5.47 -2.17 2.84
CA ASP A 89 5.52 -3.63 2.89
C ASP A 89 4.18 -4.22 3.33
N ASP A 90 3.60 -3.69 4.42
CA ASP A 90 2.31 -4.12 4.95
C ASP A 90 1.19 -4.10 3.89
N ILE A 91 1.20 -3.13 2.95
CA ILE A 91 0.22 -3.07 1.84
C ILE A 91 0.35 -4.31 0.94
N VAL A 92 1.57 -4.69 0.61
CA VAL A 92 1.85 -5.80 -0.30
C VAL A 92 1.55 -7.13 0.38
N ASP A 93 1.92 -7.27 1.66
CA ASP A 93 1.67 -8.44 2.48
C ASP A 93 0.18 -8.73 2.63
N HIS A 94 -0.63 -7.72 2.99
CA HIS A 94 -2.08 -7.88 3.10
C HIS A 94 -2.72 -8.19 1.75
N SER A 95 -2.21 -7.64 0.66
CA SER A 95 -2.69 -7.94 -0.69
C SER A 95 -2.38 -9.38 -1.11
N GLU A 96 -1.18 -9.90 -0.81
CA GLU A 96 -0.83 -11.31 -1.04
C GLU A 96 -1.68 -12.22 -0.16
N GLN A 97 -1.92 -11.85 1.09
CA GLN A 97 -2.78 -12.59 2.01
C GLN A 97 -4.20 -12.76 1.45
N VAL A 98 -4.79 -11.75 0.82
CA VAL A 98 -6.09 -11.88 0.14
C VAL A 98 -6.03 -12.96 -0.95
N ALA A 99 -5.00 -12.93 -1.79
CA ALA A 99 -4.84 -13.91 -2.87
C ALA A 99 -4.66 -15.34 -2.32
N ALA A 100 -3.87 -15.49 -1.25
CA ALA A 100 -3.68 -16.77 -0.56
C ALA A 100 -4.98 -17.28 0.06
N GLN A 101 -5.78 -16.42 0.70
CA GLN A 101 -7.06 -16.76 1.31
C GLN A 101 -8.09 -17.22 0.26
N LEU A 102 -8.18 -16.56 -0.90
CA LEU A 102 -9.05 -16.96 -1.99
C LEU A 102 -8.79 -18.42 -2.40
N GLY A 103 -7.53 -18.79 -2.58
CA GLY A 103 -7.14 -20.16 -2.91
C GLY A 103 -7.33 -21.15 -1.76
N LEU A 104 -6.87 -20.80 -0.55
CA LEU A 104 -6.91 -21.65 0.64
C LEU A 104 -8.34 -21.99 1.06
N TYR A 105 -9.24 -21.01 0.95
CA TYR A 105 -10.65 -21.19 1.33
C TYR A 105 -11.50 -21.81 0.23
N GLY A 106 -10.95 -21.98 -0.97
CA GLY A 106 -11.68 -22.52 -2.12
C GLY A 106 -12.87 -21.64 -2.47
N VAL A 107 -12.64 -20.34 -2.57
CA VAL A 107 -13.66 -19.37 -3.02
C VAL A 107 -14.03 -19.71 -4.46
N GLU A 108 -15.32 -19.80 -4.77
CA GLU A 108 -15.80 -20.15 -6.11
C GLU A 108 -15.96 -18.94 -7.03
N ALA A 109 -16.34 -17.81 -6.44
CA ALA A 109 -16.51 -16.54 -7.15
C ALA A 109 -16.29 -15.34 -6.20
N PRO A 110 -15.69 -14.24 -6.67
CA PRO A 110 -15.52 -13.04 -5.86
C PRO A 110 -16.85 -12.33 -5.61
N MET A 111 -16.94 -11.66 -4.46
CA MET A 111 -18.03 -10.74 -4.18
C MET A 111 -17.78 -9.39 -4.89
N GLU A 112 -18.87 -8.75 -5.33
CA GLU A 112 -18.79 -7.46 -6.04
C GLU A 112 -18.05 -6.40 -5.22
N GLN A 113 -18.35 -6.30 -3.91
CA GLN A 113 -17.69 -5.38 -3.01
C GLN A 113 -16.17 -5.64 -2.89
N ALA A 114 -15.73 -6.89 -2.99
CA ALA A 114 -14.30 -7.21 -2.98
C ALA A 114 -13.59 -6.75 -4.26
N VAL A 115 -14.27 -6.82 -5.41
CA VAL A 115 -13.76 -6.27 -6.67
C VAL A 115 -13.66 -4.74 -6.57
N GLU A 116 -14.70 -4.06 -6.08
CA GLU A 116 -14.69 -2.60 -5.86
C GLU A 116 -13.56 -2.19 -4.90
N PHE A 117 -13.28 -2.99 -3.87
CA PHE A 117 -12.17 -2.76 -2.95
C PHE A 117 -10.81 -2.70 -3.64
N THR A 118 -10.59 -3.56 -4.63
CA THR A 118 -9.33 -3.55 -5.38
C THR A 118 -9.13 -2.29 -6.21
N GLU A 119 -10.21 -1.67 -6.71
CA GLU A 119 -10.11 -0.38 -7.40
C GLU A 119 -9.71 0.75 -6.43
N VAL A 120 -10.18 0.71 -5.18
CA VAL A 120 -9.73 1.61 -4.12
C VAL A 120 -8.24 1.43 -3.86
N LEU A 121 -7.78 0.18 -3.72
CA LEU A 121 -6.37 -0.15 -3.49
C LEU A 121 -5.48 0.29 -4.66
N VAL A 122 -5.90 0.09 -5.91
CA VAL A 122 -5.21 0.58 -7.10
C VAL A 122 -5.08 2.10 -7.05
N GLY A 123 -6.17 2.80 -6.77
CA GLY A 123 -6.17 4.26 -6.63
C GLY A 123 -5.21 4.75 -5.55
N ALA A 124 -5.22 4.13 -4.36
CA ALA A 124 -4.33 4.46 -3.25
C ALA A 124 -2.85 4.20 -3.62
N GLY A 125 -2.53 3.06 -4.23
CA GLY A 125 -1.20 2.72 -4.70
C GLY A 125 -0.65 3.73 -5.72
N GLU A 126 -1.51 4.22 -6.63
CA GLU A 126 -1.13 5.30 -7.56
C GLU A 126 -0.79 6.60 -6.85
N GLN A 127 -1.59 7.00 -5.85
CA GLN A 127 -1.34 8.21 -5.08
C GLN A 127 -0.06 8.08 -4.24
N ILE A 128 0.19 6.93 -3.63
CA ILE A 128 1.43 6.62 -2.91
C ILE A 128 2.64 6.77 -3.84
N ALA A 129 2.63 6.13 -5.01
CA ALA A 129 3.73 6.22 -5.96
C ALA A 129 4.00 7.68 -6.42
N ARG A 130 2.95 8.50 -6.55
CA ARG A 130 3.07 9.94 -6.85
C ARG A 130 3.64 10.72 -5.67
N ALA A 131 3.14 10.47 -4.44
CA ALA A 131 3.62 11.12 -3.23
C ALA A 131 5.11 10.85 -2.98
N LEU A 132 5.58 9.61 -3.17
CA LEU A 132 6.99 9.25 -3.02
C LEU A 132 7.89 9.97 -4.04
N ARG A 133 7.44 10.13 -5.28
CA ARG A 133 8.14 10.98 -6.27
C ARG A 133 8.20 12.46 -5.83
N CYS A 134 7.10 12.98 -5.28
CA CYS A 134 7.06 14.33 -4.73
C CYS A 134 8.01 14.50 -3.53
N LEU A 135 8.11 13.48 -2.67
CA LEU A 135 9.07 13.46 -1.56
C LEU A 135 10.52 13.59 -2.03
N ARG A 136 10.88 12.89 -3.11
CA ARG A 136 12.22 12.99 -3.73
C ARG A 136 12.47 14.34 -4.37
N THR A 137 11.54 14.86 -5.15
CA THR A 137 11.69 16.13 -5.88
C THR A 137 11.52 17.35 -4.97
N GLY A 138 10.89 17.18 -3.80
CA GLY A 138 10.56 18.27 -2.88
C GLY A 138 9.35 19.09 -3.32
N THR A 139 8.50 18.52 -4.18
CA THR A 139 7.22 19.10 -4.58
C THR A 139 6.12 18.83 -3.54
N GLU A 140 4.93 19.38 -3.76
CA GLU A 140 3.84 19.30 -2.80
C GLU A 140 3.24 17.88 -2.76
N LEU A 141 3.13 17.30 -1.53
CA LEU A 141 2.55 15.99 -1.29
C LEU A 141 1.05 16.05 -0.96
N ALA A 142 0.60 17.19 -0.38
CA ALA A 142 -0.72 17.29 0.22
C ALA A 142 -1.89 16.81 -0.66
N PRO A 143 -1.97 17.11 -1.97
CA PRO A 143 -3.06 16.62 -2.79
C PRO A 143 -3.16 15.08 -2.85
N HIS A 144 -2.01 14.41 -2.86
CA HIS A 144 -1.95 12.93 -2.89
C HIS A 144 -2.38 12.32 -1.55
N LEU A 145 -1.96 12.93 -0.43
CA LEU A 145 -2.31 12.48 0.91
C LEU A 145 -3.81 12.63 1.17
N VAL A 146 -4.41 13.76 0.77
CA VAL A 146 -5.86 13.97 0.85
C VAL A 146 -6.63 12.90 0.07
N GLU A 147 -6.14 12.53 -1.11
CA GLU A 147 -6.81 11.50 -1.92
C GLU A 147 -6.66 10.10 -1.32
N ILE A 148 -5.53 9.77 -0.67
CA ILE A 148 -5.35 8.50 0.05
C ILE A 148 -6.39 8.40 1.18
N HIS A 149 -6.54 9.42 2.01
CA HIS A 149 -7.57 9.44 3.08
C HIS A 149 -9.00 9.33 2.54
N ARG A 150 -9.28 9.94 1.37
CA ARG A 150 -10.60 9.77 0.73
C ARG A 150 -10.84 8.33 0.31
N LEU A 151 -9.82 7.67 -0.23
CA LEU A 151 -9.88 6.28 -0.67
C LEU A 151 -10.02 5.32 0.51
N GLU A 152 -9.33 5.57 1.63
CA GLU A 152 -9.51 4.81 2.86
C GLU A 152 -10.95 4.89 3.37
N ASN A 153 -11.54 6.07 3.47
CA ASN A 153 -12.94 6.22 3.86
C ASN A 153 -13.92 5.49 2.91
N GLU A 154 -13.57 5.35 1.63
CA GLU A 154 -14.33 4.56 0.67
C GLU A 154 -14.15 3.04 0.93
N GLY A 155 -12.91 2.59 1.23
CA GLY A 155 -12.61 1.22 1.65
C GLY A 155 -13.39 0.81 2.90
N ASP A 156 -13.38 1.64 3.93
CA ASP A 156 -14.16 1.52 5.15
C ASP A 156 -15.66 1.30 4.88
N ARG A 157 -16.22 2.07 3.93
CA ARG A 157 -17.62 1.90 3.53
C ARG A 157 -17.85 0.55 2.86
N LEU A 158 -16.97 0.16 1.93
CA LEU A 158 -17.07 -1.10 1.20
C LEU A 158 -16.94 -2.32 2.15
N GLN A 159 -16.08 -2.25 3.16
CA GLN A 159 -15.97 -3.28 4.19
C GLN A 159 -17.28 -3.43 4.95
N ARG A 160 -17.86 -2.32 5.44
CA ARG A 160 -19.14 -2.35 6.16
C ARG A 160 -20.27 -2.89 5.30
N ASP A 161 -20.36 -2.47 4.05
CA ASP A 161 -21.39 -2.93 3.11
C ASP A 161 -21.20 -4.41 2.75
N GLY A 162 -19.96 -4.84 2.50
CA GLY A 162 -19.60 -6.24 2.25
C GLY A 162 -19.95 -7.14 3.42
N VAL A 163 -19.51 -6.78 4.63
CA VAL A 163 -19.83 -7.53 5.85
C VAL A 163 -21.34 -7.54 6.10
N ALA A 164 -22.03 -6.42 5.94
CA ALA A 164 -23.50 -6.37 6.12
C ALA A 164 -24.22 -7.31 5.15
N SER A 165 -23.76 -7.41 3.89
CA SER A 165 -24.37 -8.30 2.90
C SER A 165 -24.23 -9.79 3.29
N LEU A 166 -23.14 -10.18 3.97
CA LEU A 166 -22.94 -11.54 4.46
C LEU A 166 -23.96 -11.95 5.53
N PHE A 167 -24.48 -10.98 6.29
CA PHE A 167 -25.45 -11.22 7.36
C PHE A 167 -26.91 -10.92 6.95
N ALA A 168 -27.17 -10.63 5.68
CA ALA A 168 -28.52 -10.38 5.18
C ALA A 168 -29.47 -11.61 5.19
N GLY A 169 -28.92 -12.79 5.47
CA GLY A 169 -29.64 -14.05 5.64
C GLY A 169 -29.54 -15.01 4.44
N GLY A 170 -29.65 -16.31 4.72
CA GLY A 170 -29.64 -17.38 3.69
C GLY A 170 -28.28 -17.77 3.15
N ILE A 171 -27.19 -17.17 3.63
CA ILE A 171 -25.81 -17.50 3.23
C ILE A 171 -25.27 -18.62 4.13
N ASP A 172 -24.56 -19.58 3.55
CA ASP A 172 -23.85 -20.62 4.29
C ASP A 172 -22.86 -20.01 5.28
N PRO A 173 -22.87 -20.41 6.58
CA PRO A 173 -21.94 -19.87 7.58
C PRO A 173 -20.47 -19.99 7.21
N MET A 174 -20.07 -21.02 6.45
CA MET A 174 -18.68 -21.15 6.00
C MET A 174 -18.32 -20.09 4.95
N VAL A 175 -19.27 -19.71 4.10
CA VAL A 175 -19.07 -18.59 3.15
C VAL A 175 -18.94 -17.27 3.91
N VAL A 176 -19.76 -17.05 4.94
CA VAL A 176 -19.68 -15.88 5.80
C VAL A 176 -18.31 -15.75 6.46
N ILE A 177 -17.81 -16.85 7.06
CA ILE A 177 -16.50 -16.85 7.73
C ILE A 177 -15.39 -16.51 6.72
N ARG A 178 -15.33 -17.20 5.58
CA ARG A 178 -14.30 -17.01 4.55
C ARG A 178 -14.27 -15.55 4.04
N TRP A 179 -15.42 -15.02 3.68
CA TRP A 179 -15.50 -13.67 3.15
C TRP A 179 -15.27 -12.60 4.19
N LYS A 180 -15.65 -12.84 5.45
CA LYS A 180 -15.33 -11.92 6.53
C LYS A 180 -13.82 -11.77 6.71
N ASP A 181 -13.07 -12.87 6.72
CA ASP A 181 -11.60 -12.84 6.82
C ASP A 181 -10.97 -12.14 5.61
N ILE A 182 -11.49 -12.37 4.39
CA ILE A 182 -11.01 -11.73 3.17
C ILE A 182 -11.25 -10.22 3.22
N PHE A 183 -12.44 -9.77 3.66
CA PHE A 183 -12.72 -8.34 3.83
C PHE A 183 -11.84 -7.68 4.89
N GLU A 184 -11.51 -8.37 5.99
CA GLU A 184 -10.56 -7.90 6.99
C GLU A 184 -9.15 -7.71 6.39
N SER A 185 -8.70 -8.60 5.50
CA SER A 185 -7.40 -8.47 4.83
C SER A 185 -7.41 -7.37 3.76
N LEU A 186 -8.51 -7.17 3.04
CA LEU A 186 -8.67 -6.06 2.09
C LEU A 186 -8.64 -4.70 2.79
N GLU A 187 -9.36 -4.58 3.91
CA GLU A 187 -9.37 -3.38 4.73
C GLU A 187 -7.98 -3.09 5.29
N ALA A 188 -7.29 -4.10 5.84
CA ALA A 188 -5.93 -3.95 6.34
C ALA A 188 -4.94 -3.45 5.27
N ALA A 189 -5.10 -3.85 4.00
CA ALA A 189 -4.28 -3.35 2.91
C ALA A 189 -4.53 -1.85 2.63
N VAL A 190 -5.79 -1.40 2.71
CA VAL A 190 -6.15 0.01 2.51
C VAL A 190 -5.75 0.86 3.72
N ASP A 191 -5.90 0.36 4.94
CA ASP A 191 -5.42 0.99 6.18
C ASP A 191 -3.90 1.18 6.17
N ALA A 192 -3.15 0.21 5.63
CA ALA A 192 -1.72 0.35 5.45
C ALA A 192 -1.39 1.49 4.45
N CYS A 193 -2.22 1.74 3.43
CA CYS A 193 -2.08 2.91 2.56
C CYS A 193 -2.26 4.22 3.33
N GLU A 194 -3.23 4.30 4.25
CA GLU A 194 -3.41 5.46 5.12
C GLU A 194 -2.21 5.64 6.05
N THR A 195 -1.67 4.55 6.59
CA THR A 195 -0.46 4.58 7.41
C THR A 195 0.72 5.20 6.66
N VAL A 196 0.90 4.89 5.37
CA VAL A 196 1.90 5.58 4.51
C VAL A 196 1.63 7.08 4.43
N ALA A 197 0.37 7.50 4.26
CA ALA A 197 0.00 8.92 4.22
C ALA A 197 0.35 9.61 5.54
N HIS A 198 0.02 9.04 6.68
CA HIS A 198 0.36 9.57 8.01
C HIS A 198 1.87 9.72 8.23
N VAL A 199 2.68 8.74 7.81
CA VAL A 199 4.15 8.85 7.87
C VAL A 199 4.65 10.02 7.01
N LEU A 200 4.14 10.16 5.79
CA LEU A 200 4.51 11.25 4.87
C LEU A 200 4.09 12.63 5.40
N GLU A 201 2.94 12.73 6.05
CA GLU A 201 2.51 13.94 6.76
C GLU A 201 3.48 14.30 7.88
N GLY A 202 3.85 13.32 8.71
CA GLY A 202 4.84 13.48 9.78
C GLY A 202 6.19 14.01 9.26
N ILE A 203 6.68 13.45 8.16
CA ILE A 203 7.90 13.90 7.47
C ILE A 203 7.75 15.37 7.03
N THR A 204 6.63 15.71 6.42
CA THR A 204 6.35 17.07 5.93
C THR A 204 6.32 18.08 7.07
N LEU A 205 5.68 17.76 8.19
CA LEU A 205 5.62 18.60 9.38
C LEU A 205 7.00 18.84 9.98
N LYS A 206 7.83 17.79 10.09
CA LYS A 206 9.21 17.90 10.57
C LYS A 206 10.06 18.78 9.65
N GLN A 207 9.90 18.68 8.33
CA GLN A 207 10.62 19.52 7.35
C GLN A 207 10.24 20.99 7.45
N ARG A 208 8.95 21.33 7.63
CA ARG A 208 8.47 22.71 7.83
C ARG A 208 9.09 23.35 9.06
N ARG A 209 9.20 22.62 10.17
CA ARG A 209 9.83 23.10 11.43
C ARG A 209 11.33 23.34 11.31
N ARG A 210 12.02 22.66 10.41
CA ARG A 210 13.47 22.80 10.19
C ARG A 210 13.85 23.93 9.23
N ARG A 211 12.87 24.58 8.56
CA ARG A 211 13.12 25.77 7.73
C ARG A 211 13.08 27.01 8.64
N PRO A 212 14.21 27.75 8.84
CA PRO A 212 14.16 29.02 9.52
C PRO A 212 13.29 29.98 8.71
N ARG A 213 12.53 30.85 9.41
CA ARG A 213 11.77 31.96 8.82
C ARG A 213 12.67 32.96 8.14
#